data_5b0d6fbd4debf727ba2b76236555f286
#
_entry.id   5b0d6fbd4debf727ba2b76236555f286
#
_cell.length_a   1.000
_cell.length_b   1.000
_cell.length_c   1.000
_cell.angle_alpha   90.00
_cell.angle_beta   90.00
_cell.angle_gamma   90.00
#
_symmetry.space_group_name_H-M   'P 1'
#
loop_
_entity.id
_entity.type
_entity.pdbx_description
1 polymer ?
#
loop_
_entity_poly.entity_id
_entity_poly.type
_entity_poly.pdbx_seq_one_letter_code
_entity_poly.pdbx_strand_id
1 'polypeptide(L)' 'MYKLTNDEKTIHRLLDNSFIPFDPANTDYQQYLAWLAEGNQPQPAEEQQ' A
#
# COMPACT_ATOMS: atom_id res chain seq x y z
N MET A 1 7.79 2.93 -3.02
CA MET A 1 6.65 3.08 -3.94
C MET A 1 5.32 3.01 -3.20
N TYR A 2 5.24 2.23 -2.18
CA TYR A 2 4.04 2.15 -1.33
C TYR A 2 4.39 2.58 0.08
N LYS A 3 3.38 3.05 0.79
CA LYS A 3 3.56 3.56 2.13
C LYS A 3 2.39 3.13 2.98
N LEU A 4 2.68 2.66 4.19
CA LEU A 4 1.63 2.28 5.11
C LEU A 4 0.85 3.53 5.54
N THR A 5 -0.42 3.33 5.89
CA THR A 5 -1.25 4.42 6.36
C THR A 5 -1.67 4.14 7.79
N ASN A 6 -2.28 5.14 8.42
CA ASN A 6 -2.83 4.94 9.76
C ASN A 6 -4.07 4.04 9.73
N ASP A 7 -4.65 3.84 8.55
CA ASP A 7 -5.75 2.92 8.36
C ASP A 7 -5.17 1.56 8.04
N GLU A 8 -5.42 0.57 8.87
CA GLU A 8 -4.85 -0.75 8.70
C GLU A 8 -5.40 -1.47 7.48
N LYS A 9 -6.41 -0.92 6.84
CA LYS A 9 -7.07 -1.55 5.70
C LYS A 9 -6.74 -0.88 4.39
N THR A 10 -5.78 0.02 4.37
CA THR A 10 -5.47 0.82 3.20
C THR A 10 -3.98 0.99 3.06
N ILE A 11 -3.50 0.93 1.83
CA ILE A 11 -2.10 1.24 1.50
C ILE A 11 -2.08 2.45 0.59
N HIS A 12 -1.05 3.29 0.75
CA HIS A 12 -0.90 4.50 -0.04
C HIS A 12 0.11 4.25 -1.16
N ARG A 13 -0.33 4.34 -2.40
CA ARG A 13 0.58 4.21 -3.54
C ARG A 13 1.13 5.59 -3.87
N LEU A 14 2.43 5.73 -3.73
CA LEU A 14 3.08 7.03 -3.87
C LEU A 14 3.17 7.50 -5.32
N LEU A 15 3.11 6.55 -6.25
CA LEU A 15 3.26 6.86 -7.67
C LEU A 15 2.24 7.90 -8.13
N ASP A 16 0.99 7.71 -7.75
CA ASP A 16 -0.08 8.63 -8.13
C ASP A 16 -0.89 9.10 -6.93
N ASN A 17 -0.36 8.89 -5.73
CA ASN A 17 -0.97 9.37 -4.50
C ASN A 17 -2.35 8.75 -4.27
N SER A 18 -2.50 7.49 -4.63
CA SER A 18 -3.77 6.78 -4.48
C SER A 18 -3.81 6.00 -3.20
N PHE A 19 -5.01 5.84 -2.66
CA PHE A 19 -5.24 4.99 -1.49
C PHE A 19 -5.96 3.73 -1.96
N ILE A 20 -5.40 2.57 -1.62
CA ILE A 20 -5.85 1.29 -2.14
C ILE A 20 -6.33 0.44 -0.97
N PRO A 21 -7.61 0.02 -0.98
CA PRO A 21 -8.11 -0.83 0.10
C PRO A 21 -7.52 -2.24 -0.01
N PHE A 22 -7.42 -2.91 1.13
CA PHE A 22 -6.96 -4.30 1.16
C PHE A 22 -8.10 -5.24 0.76
N ASP A 23 -8.50 -5.15 -0.49
CA ASP A 23 -9.58 -5.97 -1.03
C ASP A 23 -8.97 -6.95 -2.03
N PRO A 24 -9.05 -8.26 -1.77
CA PRO A 24 -8.43 -9.23 -2.67
C PRO A 24 -8.95 -9.15 -4.11
N ALA A 25 -10.14 -8.60 -4.30
CA ALA A 25 -10.69 -8.44 -5.64
C ALA A 25 -10.20 -7.18 -6.33
N ASN A 26 -9.47 -6.32 -5.61
CA ASN A 26 -8.98 -5.06 -6.17
C ASN A 26 -7.68 -5.29 -6.92
N THR A 27 -7.64 -4.94 -8.20
CA THR A 27 -6.45 -5.16 -9.03
C THR A 27 -5.25 -4.40 -8.49
N ASP A 28 -5.45 -3.19 -8.01
CA ASP A 28 -4.36 -2.39 -7.47
C ASP A 28 -3.76 -3.03 -6.23
N TYR A 29 -4.61 -3.62 -5.40
CA TYR A 29 -4.11 -4.33 -4.23
C TYR A 29 -3.28 -5.54 -4.64
N GLN A 30 -3.70 -6.24 -5.68
CA GLN A 30 -2.95 -7.38 -6.16
C GLN A 30 -1.59 -6.97 -6.71
N GLN A 31 -1.51 -5.82 -7.35
CA GLN A 31 -0.23 -5.29 -7.79
C GLN A 31 0.68 -5.00 -6.61
N TYR A 32 0.11 -4.49 -5.52
CA TYR A 32 0.88 -4.25 -4.31
C TYR A 32 1.42 -5.57 -3.75
N LEU A 33 0.59 -6.61 -3.73
CA LEU A 33 1.03 -7.90 -3.23
C LEU A 33 2.17 -8.48 -4.08
N ALA A 34 2.08 -8.33 -5.40
CA ALA A 34 3.16 -8.78 -6.28
C ALA A 34 4.44 -8.02 -6.00
N TRP A 35 4.33 -6.74 -5.74
CA TRP A 35 5.47 -5.90 -5.41
C TRP A 35 6.14 -6.38 -4.12
N LEU A 36 5.35 -6.75 -3.13
CA LEU A 36 5.89 -7.30 -1.88
C LEU A 36 6.58 -8.63 -2.12
N ALA A 37 6.03 -9.46 -3.01
CA ALA A 37 6.60 -10.77 -3.30
C ALA A 37 7.97 -10.66 -3.95
N GLU A 38 8.30 -9.51 -4.51
CA GLU A 38 9.61 -9.27 -5.09
C GLU A 38 10.67 -8.93 -4.05
N GLY A 39 10.28 -8.86 -2.78
CA GLY A 39 11.22 -8.55 -1.71
C GLY A 39 11.19 -7.10 -1.28
N ASN A 40 10.23 -6.33 -1.75
CA ASN A 40 10.11 -4.93 -1.38
C ASN A 40 9.35 -4.75 -0.08
N GLN A 41 9.51 -3.60 0.54
CA GLN A 41 8.79 -3.27 1.77
C GLN A 41 8.23 -1.87 1.66
N PRO A 42 6.98 -1.66 2.12
CA PRO A 42 6.41 -0.33 2.12
C PRO A 42 7.06 0.55 3.18
N GLN A 43 7.02 1.85 2.94
CA GLN A 43 7.51 2.79 3.93
C GLN A 43 6.59 2.80 5.14
N PRO A 44 7.12 3.11 6.33
CA PRO A 44 6.27 3.16 7.52
C PRO A 44 5.26 4.31 7.42
N ALA A 45 4.15 4.14 8.12
CA ALA A 45 3.14 5.18 8.16
C ALA A 45 3.71 6.42 8.84
N GLU A 46 3.33 7.59 8.35
CA GLU A 46 3.65 8.84 9.01
C GLU A 46 2.55 9.15 9.97
N GLU A 47 2.78 9.19 11.13
CA GLU A 47 1.68 9.55 11.90
C GLU A 47 1.85 10.71 12.73
N GLN A 48 1.80 10.75 12.75
CA GLN A 48 1.77 11.20 13.28
C GLN A 48 1.40 11.67 13.81
N GLN A 49 1.38 11.84 13.94
CA GLN A 49 0.99 12.15 14.21
C GLN A 49 0.58 12.16 14.57
#